data_e0bdcbc34759d1ee8d482fc249a822d1
#
_entry.id   e0bdcbc34759d1ee8d482fc249a822d1
#
_cell.length_a   1.000
_cell.length_b   1.000
_cell.length_c   1.000
_cell.angle_alpha   90.00
_cell.angle_beta   90.00
_cell.angle_gamma   90.00
#
_symmetry.space_group_name_H-M   'P 1'
#
loop_
_entity.id
_entity.type
_entity.pdbx_description
1 polymer ?
#
loop_
_entity_poly.entity_id
_entity_poly.type
_entity_poly.pdbx_seq_one_letter_code
_entity_poly.pdbx_strand_id
1 'polypeptide(L)'
;MKSISFENIEITGGFWKKRQDMVRKTTAKAVYDRFSDTGRFDAFKFDWKEGMPNRPHIFWDSDVAKWIEGVAYLCQKKREPRFERIVDRVADLIEKNRLEDGYFNIYYILFAKDSRFTVRDNHELYCAGHLMEAAVAYYRATGKRKMLDAMTRYADYIEKRFKTDRDTGFTTPGHEEIELALVKLYKETGEKRYLELSRFFVDERGKRAENKPDWMDASYNQSHLPVRQQFTAEGHSVRAGYLYCAMADLAYLTDDEELKNACKAIFDDITLKKMYITGGVGSSSHGEAFTVPYDLPNMVAYNETCAAIALALFARRMMLIETDSKYADTVERIIYNGFLSSVSLDGRSFFYENPTEIVKYFDSRDKSVSGRAVNVPPMQRSEVFECSCCPPNIVRFIPSIGDFMYTTGTSEDGRQVVFVHQFMDSRAEIDSGGKKLRVVQKTRYPENGKVKITVEGADVTLAVRVPWWSDAKYETEKGYAYFDVADGGSVELDFGMKIKVVEARREVVFDAGRCAVMRGPVVYCLEGCDNPKPLRGIVLKGGRNFKYFAEGPLKGVPCIRAAALVRPEQPENTPLYSERKGGYEETVATLIPYYAFANRGADDMQVFTNVK
;
A
#
# COMPACT_ATOMS: atom_id res chain seq x y z
N MET A 1 -16.91 -11.44 11.54
CA MET A 1 -15.55 -11.21 12.07
C MET A 1 -15.39 -9.77 12.58
N LYS A 2 -14.45 -9.50 13.52
CA LYS A 2 -14.17 -8.15 14.04
C LYS A 2 -12.68 -7.84 13.89
N SER A 3 -12.33 -6.63 13.47
CA SER A 3 -10.94 -6.18 13.37
C SER A 3 -10.40 -5.78 14.74
N ILE A 4 -9.13 -6.07 14.98
CA ILE A 4 -8.39 -5.55 16.14
C ILE A 4 -7.59 -4.34 15.66
N SER A 5 -7.83 -3.18 16.28
CA SER A 5 -7.12 -1.95 15.93
C SER A 5 -5.63 -2.05 16.32
N PHE A 6 -4.75 -1.47 15.48
CA PHE A 6 -3.33 -1.32 15.81
C PHE A 6 -3.11 -0.59 17.15
N GLU A 7 -4.08 0.20 17.60
CA GLU A 7 -4.03 0.89 18.91
C GLU A 7 -3.82 -0.10 20.05
N ASN A 8 -4.43 -1.29 19.96
CA ASN A 8 -4.36 -2.37 20.92
C ASN A 8 -3.19 -3.34 20.67
N ILE A 9 -2.34 -3.08 19.67
CA ILE A 9 -1.24 -3.95 19.25
C ILE A 9 0.08 -3.21 19.36
N GLU A 10 1.00 -3.68 20.18
CA GLU A 10 2.36 -3.18 20.28
C GLU A 10 3.31 -4.11 19.51
N ILE A 11 4.04 -3.56 18.55
CA ILE A 11 5.17 -4.24 17.91
C ILE A 11 6.38 -4.09 18.83
N THR A 12 6.78 -5.19 19.46
CA THR A 12 7.76 -5.17 20.56
C THR A 12 9.20 -5.33 20.10
N GLY A 13 9.42 -5.87 18.89
CA GLY A 13 10.77 -6.14 18.40
C GLY A 13 10.83 -6.50 16.92
N GLY A 14 11.99 -6.98 16.49
CA GLY A 14 12.21 -7.54 15.16
C GLY A 14 12.22 -6.53 14.03
N PHE A 15 11.88 -7.04 12.85
CA PHE A 15 11.97 -6.31 11.57
C PHE A 15 11.06 -5.07 11.54
N TRP A 16 9.79 -5.21 11.92
CA TRP A 16 8.80 -4.14 11.84
C TRP A 16 8.98 -3.06 12.91
N LYS A 17 9.49 -3.42 14.10
CA LYS A 17 9.84 -2.41 15.13
C LYS A 17 10.88 -1.43 14.61
N LYS A 18 11.92 -1.93 13.93
CA LYS A 18 12.95 -1.08 13.31
C LYS A 18 12.34 -0.12 12.28
N ARG A 19 11.35 -0.57 11.48
CA ARG A 19 10.65 0.26 10.50
C ARG A 19 9.76 1.32 11.14
N GLN A 20 9.00 0.97 12.18
CA GLN A 20 8.23 1.94 12.94
C GLN A 20 9.12 2.99 13.63
N ASP A 21 10.25 2.57 14.20
CA ASP A 21 11.22 3.49 14.81
C ASP A 21 11.86 4.41 13.76
N MET A 22 12.12 3.93 12.55
CA MET A 22 12.61 4.73 11.44
C MET A 22 11.59 5.82 11.06
N VAL A 23 10.31 5.45 10.89
CA VAL A 23 9.27 6.44 10.58
C VAL A 23 9.16 7.50 11.67
N ARG A 24 9.13 7.08 12.94
CA ARG A 24 9.05 7.99 14.10
C ARG A 24 10.23 8.96 14.19
N LYS A 25 11.45 8.45 14.00
CA LYS A 25 12.69 9.22 14.21
C LYS A 25 13.10 10.04 13.00
N THR A 26 12.81 9.56 11.80
CA THR A 26 13.38 10.10 10.54
C THR A 26 12.31 10.47 9.53
N THR A 27 11.50 9.50 9.07
CA THR A 27 10.66 9.67 7.88
C THR A 27 9.59 10.75 8.06
N ALA A 28 8.88 10.74 9.20
CA ALA A 28 7.85 11.75 9.47
C ALA A 28 8.40 13.17 9.47
N LYS A 29 9.63 13.36 10.00
CA LYS A 29 10.31 14.67 9.97
C LYS A 29 10.79 15.02 8.56
N ALA A 30 11.38 14.08 7.84
CA ALA A 30 11.88 14.33 6.49
C ALA A 30 10.75 14.77 5.54
N VAL A 31 9.60 14.11 5.60
CA VAL A 31 8.41 14.51 4.82
C VAL A 31 7.90 15.89 5.25
N TYR A 32 7.83 16.15 6.57
CA TYR A 32 7.44 17.47 7.08
C TYR A 32 8.36 18.59 6.57
N ASP A 33 9.66 18.41 6.66
CA ASP A 33 10.64 19.41 6.24
C ASP A 33 10.47 19.71 4.74
N ARG A 34 10.37 18.68 3.90
CA ARG A 34 10.19 18.85 2.44
C ARG A 34 8.83 19.48 2.08
N PHE A 35 7.76 19.12 2.79
CA PHE A 35 6.45 19.75 2.59
C PHE A 35 6.43 21.21 3.05
N SER A 36 7.20 21.55 4.07
CA SER A 36 7.39 22.95 4.48
C SER A 36 8.19 23.74 3.44
N ASP A 37 9.33 23.20 2.98
CA ASP A 37 10.18 23.82 1.95
C ASP A 37 9.45 24.04 0.62
N THR A 38 8.51 23.18 0.29
CA THR A 38 7.71 23.24 -0.95
C THR A 38 6.37 23.96 -0.79
N GLY A 39 6.11 24.58 0.39
CA GLY A 39 4.96 25.45 0.62
C GLY A 39 3.65 24.76 0.99
N ARG A 40 3.62 23.40 1.11
CA ARG A 40 2.36 22.67 1.39
C ARG A 40 1.77 23.03 2.75
N PHE A 41 2.58 23.17 3.80
CA PHE A 41 2.10 23.64 5.12
C PHE A 41 1.76 25.13 5.13
N ASP A 42 2.52 25.93 4.37
CA ASP A 42 2.27 27.37 4.28
C ASP A 42 0.98 27.70 3.53
N ALA A 43 0.55 26.86 2.62
CA ALA A 43 -0.73 27.01 1.91
C ALA A 43 -1.94 27.13 2.86
N PHE A 44 -1.89 26.50 4.05
CA PHE A 44 -2.95 26.62 5.07
C PHE A 44 -3.07 28.02 5.70
N LYS A 45 -2.07 28.91 5.51
CA LYS A 45 -2.13 30.28 5.99
C LYS A 45 -3.06 31.16 5.17
N PHE A 46 -3.35 30.77 3.92
CA PHE A 46 -4.19 31.52 2.97
C PHE A 46 -3.65 32.92 2.64
N ASP A 47 -2.35 33.12 2.72
CA ASP A 47 -1.66 34.40 2.51
C ASP A 47 -0.89 34.48 1.16
N TRP A 48 -0.96 33.42 0.33
CA TRP A 48 -0.32 33.41 -0.97
C TRP A 48 -0.91 34.48 -1.91
N LYS A 49 -0.03 35.19 -2.63
CA LYS A 49 -0.38 36.23 -3.61
C LYS A 49 0.35 35.98 -4.92
N GLU A 50 -0.20 36.50 -6.01
CA GLU A 50 0.41 36.43 -7.33
C GLU A 50 1.86 36.95 -7.29
N GLY A 51 2.78 36.18 -7.91
CA GLY A 51 4.23 36.44 -7.88
C GLY A 51 5.00 35.82 -6.73
N MET A 52 4.30 35.26 -5.70
CA MET A 52 4.99 34.48 -4.66
C MET A 52 5.33 33.07 -5.18
N PRO A 53 6.42 32.44 -4.66
CA PRO A 53 6.74 31.03 -4.96
C PRO A 53 5.68 30.08 -4.37
N ASN A 54 5.76 28.81 -4.76
CA ASN A 54 4.97 27.74 -4.18
C ASN A 54 3.44 28.00 -4.23
N ARG A 55 2.92 28.31 -5.43
CA ARG A 55 1.48 28.48 -5.64
C ARG A 55 0.75 27.20 -5.18
N PRO A 56 -0.25 27.31 -4.27
CA PRO A 56 -1.03 26.18 -3.80
C PRO A 56 -1.66 25.38 -4.95
N HIS A 57 -1.52 24.05 -4.89
CA HIS A 57 -2.07 23.13 -5.88
C HIS A 57 -3.38 22.51 -5.39
N ILE A 58 -4.20 22.01 -6.31
CA ILE A 58 -5.56 21.50 -6.06
C ILE A 58 -5.63 20.31 -5.09
N PHE A 59 -4.52 19.59 -4.82
CA PHE A 59 -4.49 18.43 -3.92
C PHE A 59 -3.50 18.54 -2.74
N TRP A 60 -2.91 19.71 -2.48
CA TRP A 60 -1.96 19.86 -1.37
C TRP A 60 -2.58 19.64 0.02
N ASP A 61 -3.89 19.91 0.15
CA ASP A 61 -4.65 19.59 1.37
C ASP A 61 -4.48 18.13 1.76
N SER A 62 -4.58 17.22 0.77
CA SER A 62 -4.49 15.77 0.99
C SER A 62 -3.09 15.30 1.36
N ASP A 63 -2.03 15.94 0.84
CA ASP A 63 -0.64 15.61 1.18
C ASP A 63 -0.39 15.87 2.67
N VAL A 64 -0.80 17.05 3.16
CA VAL A 64 -0.69 17.42 4.59
C VAL A 64 -1.61 16.57 5.45
N ALA A 65 -2.83 16.29 4.99
CA ALA A 65 -3.78 15.44 5.72
C ALA A 65 -3.24 14.03 5.96
N LYS A 66 -2.68 13.35 4.96
CA LYS A 66 -2.05 12.02 5.12
C LYS A 66 -0.87 12.06 6.10
N TRP A 67 -0.07 13.14 6.06
CA TRP A 67 1.00 13.30 7.02
C TRP A 67 0.44 13.47 8.45
N ILE A 68 -0.61 14.28 8.64
CA ILE A 68 -1.31 14.44 9.94
C ILE A 68 -1.82 13.09 10.44
N GLU A 69 -2.49 12.31 9.61
CA GLU A 69 -2.96 10.97 9.97
C GLU A 69 -1.82 10.08 10.44
N GLY A 70 -0.70 10.06 9.72
CA GLY A 70 0.47 9.26 10.06
C GLY A 70 1.10 9.66 11.39
N VAL A 71 1.28 10.95 11.66
CA VAL A 71 1.85 11.41 12.94
C VAL A 71 0.85 11.24 14.09
N ALA A 72 -0.46 11.30 13.82
CA ALA A 72 -1.49 10.96 14.80
C ALA A 72 -1.37 9.47 15.22
N TYR A 73 -1.16 8.55 14.27
CA TYR A 73 -0.91 7.14 14.57
C TYR A 73 0.37 6.91 15.38
N LEU A 74 1.42 7.70 15.14
CA LEU A 74 2.61 7.68 15.99
C LEU A 74 2.30 8.16 17.43
N CYS A 75 1.48 9.23 17.56
CA CYS A 75 1.08 9.78 18.86
C CYS A 75 0.22 8.82 19.68
N GLN A 76 -0.66 8.03 19.05
CA GLN A 76 -1.46 7.00 19.72
C GLN A 76 -0.57 5.95 20.42
N LYS A 77 0.59 5.62 19.83
CA LYS A 77 1.53 4.65 20.44
C LYS A 77 2.43 5.27 21.50
N LYS A 78 2.86 6.49 21.26
CA LYS A 78 3.71 7.27 22.15
C LYS A 78 3.57 8.74 21.81
N ARG A 79 3.17 9.52 22.81
CA ARG A 79 2.97 10.95 22.64
C ARG A 79 4.21 11.66 22.05
N GLU A 80 4.00 12.49 21.04
CA GLU A 80 5.02 13.24 20.31
C GLU A 80 4.65 14.74 20.26
N PRO A 81 4.95 15.51 21.34
CA PRO A 81 4.52 16.92 21.46
C PRO A 81 4.97 17.81 20.31
N ARG A 82 6.09 17.48 19.64
CA ARG A 82 6.58 18.20 18.46
C ARG A 82 5.59 18.12 17.29
N PHE A 83 5.05 16.94 17.03
CA PHE A 83 4.06 16.73 15.96
C PHE A 83 2.69 17.26 16.36
N GLU A 84 2.28 17.09 17.63
CA GLU A 84 1.02 17.63 18.13
C GLU A 84 0.94 19.15 17.92
N ARG A 85 2.02 19.91 18.22
CA ARG A 85 2.05 21.36 18.00
C ARG A 85 1.89 21.76 16.53
N ILE A 86 2.43 20.98 15.61
CA ILE A 86 2.28 21.22 14.17
C ILE A 86 0.82 21.01 13.76
N VAL A 87 0.23 19.88 14.17
CA VAL A 87 -1.16 19.55 13.85
C VAL A 87 -2.13 20.54 14.50
N ASP A 88 -1.90 20.94 15.75
CA ASP A 88 -2.72 21.98 16.42
C ASP A 88 -2.75 23.28 15.61
N ARG A 89 -1.58 23.73 15.11
CA ARG A 89 -1.49 24.91 14.24
C ARG A 89 -2.29 24.73 12.94
N VAL A 90 -2.19 23.58 12.28
CA VAL A 90 -2.97 23.31 11.06
C VAL A 90 -4.47 23.30 11.38
N ALA A 91 -4.88 22.68 12.49
CA ALA A 91 -6.28 22.67 12.92
C ALA A 91 -6.81 24.10 13.23
N ASP A 92 -5.99 24.97 13.83
CA ASP A 92 -6.33 26.36 14.05
C ASP A 92 -6.51 27.13 12.72
N LEU A 93 -5.63 26.86 11.74
CA LEU A 93 -5.71 27.49 10.42
C LEU A 93 -6.92 26.99 9.62
N ILE A 94 -7.28 25.71 9.71
CA ILE A 94 -8.49 25.16 9.11
C ILE A 94 -9.72 25.86 9.71
N GLU A 95 -9.84 25.91 11.05
CA GLU A 95 -10.99 26.54 11.71
C GLU A 95 -11.10 28.04 11.38
N LYS A 96 -9.97 28.74 11.28
CA LYS A 96 -9.93 30.17 10.95
C LYS A 96 -10.38 30.46 9.51
N ASN A 97 -9.99 29.62 8.56
CA ASN A 97 -10.08 29.91 7.12
C ASN A 97 -11.20 29.14 6.40
N ARG A 98 -11.85 28.15 7.05
CA ARG A 98 -13.05 27.52 6.50
C ARG A 98 -14.15 28.55 6.27
N LEU A 99 -14.99 28.32 5.28
CA LEU A 99 -16.14 29.18 5.01
C LEU A 99 -17.24 28.98 6.08
N GLU A 100 -18.15 29.92 6.18
CA GLU A 100 -19.28 29.88 7.14
C GLU A 100 -20.19 28.67 6.91
N ASP A 101 -20.35 28.25 5.64
CA ASP A 101 -21.11 27.07 5.23
C ASP A 101 -20.43 25.73 5.59
N GLY A 102 -19.22 25.75 6.13
CA GLY A 102 -18.44 24.58 6.52
C GLY A 102 -17.45 24.09 5.46
N TYR A 103 -17.46 24.63 4.25
CA TYR A 103 -16.55 24.25 3.17
C TYR A 103 -15.09 24.56 3.48
N PHE A 104 -14.20 23.63 3.13
CA PHE A 104 -12.76 23.83 3.23
C PHE A 104 -12.03 23.16 2.05
N ASN A 105 -11.30 23.92 1.28
CA ASN A 105 -10.31 23.50 0.30
C ASN A 105 -9.44 24.70 -0.03
N ILE A 106 -8.13 24.57 0.08
CA ILE A 106 -7.18 25.70 -0.05
C ILE A 106 -7.27 26.31 -1.44
N TYR A 107 -7.18 25.48 -2.48
CA TYR A 107 -7.16 25.97 -3.86
C TYR A 107 -8.44 26.72 -4.23
N TYR A 108 -9.59 26.14 -3.95
CA TYR A 108 -10.88 26.74 -4.31
C TYR A 108 -11.18 27.99 -3.53
N ILE A 109 -10.89 28.03 -2.25
CA ILE A 109 -11.10 29.26 -1.43
C ILE A 109 -10.21 30.39 -1.92
N LEU A 110 -8.96 30.12 -2.34
CA LEU A 110 -8.03 31.15 -2.81
C LEU A 110 -8.30 31.59 -4.25
N PHE A 111 -8.64 30.67 -5.14
CA PHE A 111 -8.57 30.95 -6.59
C PHE A 111 -9.88 30.73 -7.35
N ALA A 112 -10.82 29.95 -6.83
CA ALA A 112 -11.97 29.51 -7.61
C ALA A 112 -13.24 29.29 -6.74
N LYS A 113 -13.49 30.19 -5.79
CA LYS A 113 -14.55 30.05 -4.77
C LYS A 113 -15.95 29.78 -5.35
N ASP A 114 -16.27 30.38 -6.51
CA ASP A 114 -17.56 30.23 -7.16
C ASP A 114 -17.66 28.99 -8.04
N SER A 115 -16.55 28.26 -8.23
CA SER A 115 -16.46 27.05 -9.06
C SER A 115 -16.36 25.75 -8.23
N ARG A 116 -16.76 25.79 -6.96
CA ARG A 116 -16.74 24.62 -6.07
C ARG A 116 -17.62 23.50 -6.62
N PHE A 117 -17.11 22.28 -6.62
CA PHE A 117 -17.78 21.07 -7.11
C PHE A 117 -18.28 21.15 -8.55
N THR A 118 -17.59 21.91 -9.42
CA THR A 118 -17.91 22.00 -10.84
C THR A 118 -17.04 21.08 -11.72
N VAL A 119 -15.80 20.82 -11.30
CA VAL A 119 -14.84 20.00 -12.04
C VAL A 119 -14.53 18.74 -11.24
N ARG A 120 -15.03 17.61 -11.71
CA ARG A 120 -14.96 16.32 -11.01
C ARG A 120 -13.53 15.89 -10.67
N ASP A 121 -12.57 16.09 -11.58
CA ASP A 121 -11.19 15.62 -11.45
C ASP A 121 -10.28 16.53 -10.61
N ASN A 122 -10.79 17.65 -10.10
CA ASN A 122 -10.00 18.61 -9.32
C ASN A 122 -9.83 18.25 -7.84
N HIS A 123 -10.04 16.99 -7.48
CA HIS A 123 -9.66 16.41 -6.17
C HIS A 123 -10.33 17.03 -4.94
N GLU A 124 -11.43 17.82 -5.06
CA GLU A 124 -12.08 18.45 -3.90
C GLU A 124 -12.54 17.40 -2.88
N LEU A 125 -13.27 16.37 -3.33
CA LEU A 125 -13.76 15.30 -2.45
C LEU A 125 -12.63 14.38 -1.96
N TYR A 126 -11.58 14.18 -2.75
CA TYR A 126 -10.37 13.48 -2.33
C TYR A 126 -9.66 14.19 -1.17
N CYS A 127 -9.48 15.51 -1.27
CA CYS A 127 -8.91 16.32 -0.20
C CYS A 127 -9.79 16.29 1.05
N ALA A 128 -11.11 16.42 0.89
CA ALA A 128 -12.06 16.32 1.99
C ALA A 128 -11.97 14.97 2.71
N GLY A 129 -11.90 13.85 1.96
CA GLY A 129 -11.76 12.51 2.50
C GLY A 129 -10.52 12.36 3.38
N HIS A 130 -9.34 12.71 2.85
CA HIS A 130 -8.10 12.64 3.62
C HIS A 130 -8.08 13.55 4.86
N LEU A 131 -8.67 14.74 4.77
CA LEU A 131 -8.82 15.63 5.93
C LEU A 131 -9.74 15.01 7.00
N MET A 132 -10.82 14.31 6.60
CA MET A 132 -11.69 13.57 7.52
C MET A 132 -10.95 12.41 8.19
N GLU A 133 -10.19 11.61 7.43
CA GLU A 133 -9.36 10.53 7.99
C GLU A 133 -8.33 11.08 9.01
N ALA A 134 -7.64 12.17 8.67
CA ALA A 134 -6.69 12.84 9.55
C ALA A 134 -7.35 13.37 10.84
N ALA A 135 -8.55 13.95 10.71
CA ALA A 135 -9.30 14.48 11.83
C ALA A 135 -9.72 13.40 12.83
N VAL A 136 -10.23 12.26 12.34
CA VAL A 136 -10.55 11.09 13.16
C VAL A 136 -9.30 10.55 13.85
N ALA A 137 -8.21 10.38 13.12
CA ALA A 137 -6.95 9.87 13.68
C ALA A 137 -6.39 10.79 14.77
N TYR A 138 -6.43 12.13 14.55
CA TYR A 138 -5.92 13.09 15.51
C TYR A 138 -6.79 13.19 16.76
N TYR A 139 -8.12 13.11 16.60
CA TYR A 139 -9.05 13.04 17.73
C TYR A 139 -8.78 11.80 18.59
N ARG A 140 -8.66 10.61 17.99
CA ARG A 140 -8.35 9.37 18.71
C ARG A 140 -7.01 9.44 19.45
N ALA A 141 -6.01 10.09 18.85
CA ALA A 141 -4.69 10.22 19.44
C ALA A 141 -4.64 11.19 20.63
N THR A 142 -5.47 12.24 20.65
CA THR A 142 -5.28 13.38 21.55
C THR A 142 -6.54 13.79 22.33
N GLY A 143 -7.73 13.35 21.90
CA GLY A 143 -9.02 13.83 22.40
C GLY A 143 -9.42 15.24 21.92
N LYS A 144 -8.59 15.89 21.08
CA LYS A 144 -8.83 17.26 20.61
C LYS A 144 -9.82 17.27 19.46
N ARG A 145 -10.97 17.94 19.63
CA ARG A 145 -12.10 17.91 18.70
C ARG A 145 -12.03 18.91 17.54
N LYS A 146 -11.22 19.96 17.64
CA LYS A 146 -11.28 21.11 16.71
C LYS A 146 -11.29 20.71 15.23
N MET A 147 -10.33 19.86 14.83
CA MET A 147 -10.25 19.39 13.45
C MET A 147 -11.42 18.45 13.10
N LEU A 148 -11.82 17.58 14.03
CA LEU A 148 -12.97 16.68 13.83
C LEU A 148 -14.27 17.49 13.64
N ASP A 149 -14.51 18.49 14.48
CA ASP A 149 -15.70 19.34 14.39
C ASP A 149 -15.72 20.19 13.10
N ALA A 150 -14.56 20.63 12.60
CA ALA A 150 -14.47 21.29 11.30
C ALA A 150 -14.82 20.33 10.15
N MET A 151 -14.31 19.09 10.20
CA MET A 151 -14.54 18.11 9.14
C MET A 151 -15.94 17.51 9.18
N THR A 152 -16.59 17.41 10.33
CA THR A 152 -18.02 17.06 10.40
C THR A 152 -18.90 18.12 9.74
N ARG A 153 -18.65 19.40 9.99
CA ARG A 153 -19.35 20.50 9.28
C ARG A 153 -19.10 20.46 7.76
N TYR A 154 -17.89 20.10 7.34
CA TYR A 154 -17.59 19.95 5.92
C TYR A 154 -18.35 18.76 5.31
N ALA A 155 -18.41 17.62 6.00
CA ALA A 155 -19.21 16.48 5.57
C ALA A 155 -20.71 16.81 5.45
N ASP A 156 -21.25 17.61 6.40
CA ASP A 156 -22.63 18.09 6.37
C ASP A 156 -22.90 19.00 5.16
N TYR A 157 -21.95 19.87 4.83
CA TYR A 157 -22.03 20.72 3.64
C TYR A 157 -22.01 19.89 2.36
N ILE A 158 -21.13 18.87 2.27
CA ILE A 158 -21.07 17.95 1.12
C ILE A 158 -22.38 17.17 0.98
N GLU A 159 -22.93 16.66 2.09
CA GLU A 159 -24.24 15.96 2.06
C GLU A 159 -25.33 16.87 1.51
N LYS A 160 -25.39 18.11 1.99
CA LYS A 160 -26.37 19.09 1.52
C LYS A 160 -26.25 19.31 0.00
N ARG A 161 -25.03 19.58 -0.50
CA ARG A 161 -24.80 19.90 -1.91
C ARG A 161 -25.09 18.71 -2.84
N PHE A 162 -24.66 17.50 -2.48
CA PHE A 162 -24.77 16.33 -3.36
C PHE A 162 -26.11 15.59 -3.26
N LYS A 163 -26.69 15.51 -2.06
CA LYS A 163 -27.96 14.76 -1.86
C LYS A 163 -29.19 15.65 -1.84
N THR A 164 -29.15 16.81 -1.20
CA THR A 164 -30.32 17.67 -1.00
C THR A 164 -30.49 18.67 -2.16
N ASP A 165 -29.51 19.56 -2.32
CA ASP A 165 -29.58 20.65 -3.31
C ASP A 165 -29.35 20.10 -4.73
N ARG A 166 -28.45 19.13 -4.89
CA ARG A 166 -28.06 18.50 -6.17
C ARG A 166 -27.64 19.53 -7.22
N ASP A 167 -26.91 20.54 -6.78
CA ASP A 167 -26.47 21.69 -7.57
C ASP A 167 -24.96 21.65 -7.92
N THR A 168 -24.39 20.45 -7.93
CA THR A 168 -22.99 20.17 -8.27
C THR A 168 -22.84 19.80 -9.74
N GLY A 169 -21.65 20.06 -10.33
CA GLY A 169 -21.34 19.71 -11.72
C GLY A 169 -21.13 18.21 -11.97
N PHE A 170 -21.10 17.40 -10.92
CA PHE A 170 -20.93 15.94 -10.97
C PHE A 170 -21.63 15.27 -9.78
N THR A 171 -21.85 13.97 -9.84
CA THR A 171 -22.58 13.23 -8.79
C THR A 171 -21.65 12.40 -7.89
N THR A 172 -20.53 11.90 -8.45
CA THR A 172 -19.58 11.02 -7.73
C THR A 172 -18.15 11.56 -7.82
N PRO A 173 -17.28 11.28 -6.83
CA PRO A 173 -15.90 11.76 -6.85
C PRO A 173 -15.15 11.35 -8.13
N GLY A 174 -14.29 12.21 -8.64
CA GLY A 174 -13.37 11.86 -9.72
C GLY A 174 -12.24 10.95 -9.21
N HIS A 175 -11.66 11.29 -8.06
CA HIS A 175 -10.77 10.42 -7.32
C HIS A 175 -11.48 9.94 -6.05
N GLU A 176 -11.65 8.65 -5.93
CA GLU A 176 -12.27 7.96 -4.80
C GLU A 176 -11.38 8.07 -3.57
N GLU A 177 -11.96 8.38 -2.46
CA GLU A 177 -11.36 8.48 -1.14
C GLU A 177 -12.42 8.85 -0.09
N ILE A 178 -13.28 9.82 -0.40
CA ILE A 178 -14.28 10.32 0.55
C ILE A 178 -15.24 9.21 0.99
N GLU A 179 -15.51 8.24 0.13
CA GLU A 179 -16.41 7.12 0.42
C GLU A 179 -15.92 6.33 1.64
N LEU A 180 -14.64 5.95 1.67
CA LEU A 180 -14.06 5.22 2.80
C LEU A 180 -13.85 6.13 4.03
N ALA A 181 -13.54 7.41 3.81
CA ALA A 181 -13.37 8.38 4.89
C ALA A 181 -14.68 8.65 5.64
N LEU A 182 -15.81 8.72 4.92
CA LEU A 182 -17.14 8.86 5.52
C LEU A 182 -17.53 7.64 6.36
N VAL A 183 -17.14 6.42 5.97
CA VAL A 183 -17.32 5.24 6.82
C VAL A 183 -16.49 5.35 8.11
N LYS A 184 -15.27 5.86 8.02
CA LYS A 184 -14.42 6.09 9.19
C LYS A 184 -15.02 7.17 10.10
N LEU A 185 -15.56 8.24 9.52
CA LEU A 185 -16.26 9.30 10.25
C LEU A 185 -17.53 8.77 10.94
N TYR A 186 -18.32 7.93 10.26
CA TYR A 186 -19.46 7.23 10.85
C TYR A 186 -19.06 6.38 12.07
N LYS A 187 -18.01 5.56 11.92
CA LYS A 187 -17.50 4.70 13.01
C LYS A 187 -17.04 5.49 14.23
N GLU A 188 -16.58 6.73 14.03
CA GLU A 188 -16.12 7.61 15.11
C GLU A 188 -17.25 8.38 15.78
N THR A 189 -18.19 8.92 14.99
CA THR A 189 -19.24 9.82 15.48
C THR A 189 -20.54 9.09 15.84
N GLY A 190 -20.78 7.90 15.28
CA GLY A 190 -22.07 7.19 15.35
C GLY A 190 -23.15 7.75 14.42
N GLU A 191 -22.89 8.83 13.68
CA GLU A 191 -23.84 9.51 12.81
C GLU A 191 -24.10 8.76 11.52
N LYS A 192 -25.22 8.05 11.44
CA LYS A 192 -25.61 7.19 10.30
C LYS A 192 -25.61 7.90 8.95
N ARG A 193 -25.89 9.22 8.94
CA ARG A 193 -25.91 10.00 7.70
C ARG A 193 -24.58 9.96 6.93
N TYR A 194 -23.44 9.81 7.62
CA TYR A 194 -22.16 9.69 6.94
C TYR A 194 -22.00 8.32 6.25
N LEU A 195 -22.50 7.26 6.86
CA LEU A 195 -22.59 5.96 6.19
C LEU A 195 -23.50 6.00 4.96
N GLU A 196 -24.63 6.69 5.08
CA GLU A 196 -25.58 6.88 3.97
C GLU A 196 -25.02 7.76 2.85
N LEU A 197 -24.21 8.75 3.17
CA LEU A 197 -23.51 9.58 2.17
C LEU A 197 -22.43 8.78 1.44
N SER A 198 -21.66 7.96 2.16
CA SER A 198 -20.72 7.01 1.55
C SER A 198 -21.46 6.06 0.58
N ARG A 199 -22.57 5.47 1.05
CA ARG A 199 -23.40 4.59 0.23
C ARG A 199 -23.94 5.30 -1.01
N PHE A 200 -24.38 6.55 -0.87
CA PHE A 200 -24.85 7.35 -2.00
C PHE A 200 -23.78 7.48 -3.09
N PHE A 201 -22.55 7.83 -2.75
CA PHE A 201 -21.47 7.96 -3.72
C PHE A 201 -21.13 6.63 -4.41
N VAL A 202 -21.09 5.54 -3.65
CA VAL A 202 -20.85 4.18 -4.19
C VAL A 202 -21.99 3.73 -5.09
N ASP A 203 -23.25 3.92 -4.67
CA ASP A 203 -24.43 3.48 -5.41
C ASP A 203 -24.70 4.31 -6.68
N GLU A 204 -24.32 5.59 -6.70
CA GLU A 204 -24.50 6.45 -7.89
C GLU A 204 -23.39 6.25 -8.94
N ARG A 205 -22.24 5.69 -8.55
CA ARG A 205 -21.13 5.47 -9.48
C ARG A 205 -21.52 4.52 -10.60
N GLY A 206 -21.25 4.95 -11.83
CA GLY A 206 -21.54 4.18 -13.05
C GLY A 206 -23.01 4.14 -13.48
N LYS A 207 -23.92 4.83 -12.79
CA LYS A 207 -25.33 4.94 -13.21
C LYS A 207 -25.58 6.02 -14.25
N ARG A 208 -24.74 7.02 -14.32
CA ARG A 208 -24.87 8.18 -15.22
C ARG A 208 -23.58 8.40 -15.97
N ALA A 209 -23.70 8.93 -17.20
CA ALA A 209 -22.57 9.50 -17.89
C ALA A 209 -22.15 10.77 -17.12
N GLU A 210 -20.97 10.78 -16.57
CA GLU A 210 -20.39 11.91 -15.86
C GLU A 210 -19.19 12.47 -16.61
N ASN A 211 -18.82 13.72 -16.30
CA ASN A 211 -17.63 14.32 -16.84
C ASN A 211 -16.42 13.43 -16.56
N LYS A 212 -15.69 13.12 -17.59
CA LYS A 212 -14.43 12.37 -17.57
C LYS A 212 -13.37 13.19 -18.28
N PRO A 213 -12.08 12.96 -18.01
CA PRO A 213 -11.02 13.57 -18.80
C PRO A 213 -11.19 13.20 -20.28
N ASP A 214 -11.00 14.15 -21.19
CA ASP A 214 -11.15 13.93 -22.64
C ASP A 214 -10.21 12.83 -23.18
N TRP A 215 -9.10 12.59 -22.49
CA TRP A 215 -8.07 11.62 -22.85
C TRP A 215 -8.29 10.21 -22.28
N MET A 216 -9.35 9.99 -21.49
CA MET A 216 -9.67 8.70 -20.86
C MET A 216 -11.16 8.36 -21.00
N ASP A 217 -11.46 7.07 -20.96
CA ASP A 217 -12.84 6.60 -20.89
C ASP A 217 -13.38 6.52 -19.44
N ALA A 218 -14.62 6.05 -19.28
CA ALA A 218 -15.27 5.98 -17.97
C ALA A 218 -14.67 4.93 -17.03
N SER A 219 -13.82 4.01 -17.52
CA SER A 219 -13.14 3.02 -16.66
C SER A 219 -12.07 3.67 -15.80
N TYR A 220 -11.49 4.79 -16.23
CA TYR A 220 -10.44 5.51 -15.52
C TYR A 220 -10.76 5.79 -14.05
N ASN A 221 -11.99 6.19 -13.78
CA ASN A 221 -12.52 6.44 -12.44
C ASN A 221 -13.68 5.49 -12.08
N GLN A 222 -13.61 4.26 -12.54
CA GLN A 222 -14.52 3.14 -12.25
C GLN A 222 -16.01 3.46 -12.49
N SER A 223 -16.32 4.38 -13.45
CA SER A 223 -17.70 4.78 -13.77
C SER A 223 -18.26 4.09 -15.03
N HIS A 224 -17.58 3.08 -15.57
CA HIS A 224 -17.97 2.33 -16.75
C HIS A 224 -19.20 1.44 -16.53
N LEU A 225 -19.42 0.98 -15.30
CA LEU A 225 -20.56 0.17 -14.88
C LEU A 225 -20.97 0.52 -13.45
N PRO A 226 -22.23 0.31 -13.06
CA PRO A 226 -22.63 0.30 -11.65
C PRO A 226 -21.75 -0.65 -10.84
N VAL A 227 -21.36 -0.27 -9.64
CA VAL A 227 -20.34 -0.99 -8.85
C VAL A 227 -20.67 -2.46 -8.59
N ARG A 228 -21.96 -2.80 -8.41
CA ARG A 228 -22.41 -4.20 -8.22
C ARG A 228 -22.30 -5.05 -9.48
N GLN A 229 -22.05 -4.46 -10.63
CA GLN A 229 -21.85 -5.14 -11.92
C GLN A 229 -20.38 -5.18 -12.32
N GLN A 230 -19.48 -4.61 -11.51
CA GLN A 230 -18.05 -4.64 -11.74
C GLN A 230 -17.45 -5.92 -11.13
N PHE A 231 -16.80 -6.72 -11.99
CA PHE A 231 -16.15 -7.98 -11.58
C PHE A 231 -14.68 -8.04 -11.99
N THR A 232 -14.17 -6.99 -12.59
CA THR A 232 -12.78 -6.80 -13.01
C THR A 232 -12.24 -5.47 -12.50
N ALA A 233 -10.95 -5.43 -12.21
CA ALA A 233 -10.28 -4.20 -11.81
C ALA A 233 -9.89 -3.39 -13.05
N GLU A 234 -10.41 -2.18 -13.16
CA GLU A 234 -10.25 -1.31 -14.31
C GLU A 234 -9.77 0.08 -13.90
N GLY A 235 -9.12 0.79 -14.83
CA GLY A 235 -8.75 2.19 -14.69
C GLY A 235 -7.65 2.46 -13.69
N HIS A 236 -7.61 3.67 -13.17
CA HIS A 236 -6.55 4.13 -12.27
C HIS A 236 -6.52 3.30 -10.98
N SER A 237 -5.36 2.71 -10.68
CA SER A 237 -5.24 1.66 -9.67
C SER A 237 -5.45 2.14 -8.22
N VAL A 238 -5.09 3.39 -7.89
CA VAL A 238 -5.34 3.94 -6.55
C VAL A 238 -6.82 4.28 -6.36
N ARG A 239 -7.43 4.95 -7.36
CA ARG A 239 -8.88 5.25 -7.36
C ARG A 239 -9.68 3.99 -7.15
N ALA A 240 -9.41 2.95 -7.95
CA ALA A 240 -10.01 1.63 -7.85
C ALA A 240 -9.85 1.03 -6.45
N GLY A 241 -8.63 0.97 -5.92
CA GLY A 241 -8.35 0.40 -4.61
C GLY A 241 -9.09 1.09 -3.47
N TYR A 242 -9.22 2.42 -3.51
CA TYR A 242 -9.98 3.18 -2.50
C TYR A 242 -11.50 2.96 -2.65
N LEU A 243 -12.02 2.93 -3.88
CA LEU A 243 -13.41 2.54 -4.10
C LEU A 243 -13.71 1.15 -3.53
N TYR A 244 -12.85 0.16 -3.84
CA TYR A 244 -13.03 -1.21 -3.35
C TYR A 244 -12.94 -1.31 -1.82
N CYS A 245 -12.17 -0.44 -1.17
CA CYS A 245 -12.19 -0.29 0.28
C CYS A 245 -13.59 0.14 0.79
N ALA A 246 -14.18 1.16 0.17
CA ALA A 246 -15.51 1.64 0.56
C ALA A 246 -16.61 0.60 0.26
N MET A 247 -16.53 -0.07 -0.90
CA MET A 247 -17.45 -1.17 -1.25
C MET A 247 -17.39 -2.28 -0.21
N ALA A 248 -16.20 -2.71 0.20
CA ALA A 248 -16.03 -3.75 1.21
C ALA A 248 -16.47 -3.31 2.61
N ASP A 249 -16.23 -2.06 3.01
CA ASP A 249 -16.73 -1.51 4.27
C ASP A 249 -18.29 -1.50 4.29
N LEU A 250 -18.92 -1.05 3.21
CA LEU A 250 -20.39 -1.05 3.07
C LEU A 250 -20.95 -2.47 3.04
N ALA A 251 -20.33 -3.36 2.25
CA ALA A 251 -20.72 -4.78 2.17
C ALA A 251 -20.74 -5.45 3.55
N TYR A 252 -19.71 -5.18 4.36
CA TYR A 252 -19.62 -5.70 5.73
C TYR A 252 -20.62 -5.07 6.68
N LEU A 253 -20.80 -3.74 6.65
CA LEU A 253 -21.63 -3.02 7.61
C LEU A 253 -23.14 -3.15 7.35
N THR A 254 -23.53 -3.38 6.10
CA THR A 254 -24.94 -3.48 5.70
C THR A 254 -25.35 -4.88 5.24
N ASP A 255 -24.44 -5.85 5.33
CA ASP A 255 -24.64 -7.24 4.91
C ASP A 255 -25.09 -7.37 3.44
N ASP A 256 -24.56 -6.51 2.56
CA ASP A 256 -24.92 -6.42 1.14
C ASP A 256 -24.20 -7.51 0.34
N GLU A 257 -24.92 -8.59 -0.01
CA GLU A 257 -24.34 -9.75 -0.72
C GLU A 257 -23.89 -9.42 -2.15
N GLU A 258 -24.53 -8.49 -2.84
CA GLU A 258 -24.12 -8.10 -4.19
C GLU A 258 -22.76 -7.37 -4.15
N LEU A 259 -22.56 -6.46 -3.18
CA LEU A 259 -21.27 -5.82 -2.96
C LEU A 259 -20.19 -6.83 -2.52
N LYS A 260 -20.53 -7.79 -1.63
CA LYS A 260 -19.59 -8.85 -1.24
C LYS A 260 -19.12 -9.65 -2.46
N ASN A 261 -20.04 -10.04 -3.34
CA ASN A 261 -19.73 -10.81 -4.55
C ASN A 261 -18.87 -10.01 -5.54
N ALA A 262 -19.20 -8.72 -5.76
CA ALA A 262 -18.38 -7.83 -6.59
C ALA A 262 -16.97 -7.69 -6.02
N CYS A 263 -16.82 -7.43 -4.72
CA CYS A 263 -15.52 -7.32 -4.05
C CYS A 263 -14.68 -8.60 -4.17
N LYS A 264 -15.29 -9.79 -3.98
CA LYS A 264 -14.59 -11.07 -4.14
C LYS A 264 -14.09 -11.27 -5.57
N ALA A 265 -14.94 -11.03 -6.56
CA ALA A 265 -14.58 -11.20 -7.97
C ALA A 265 -13.46 -10.23 -8.40
N ILE A 266 -13.54 -8.96 -8.00
CA ILE A 266 -12.51 -7.95 -8.25
C ILE A 266 -11.19 -8.35 -7.57
N PHE A 267 -11.24 -8.80 -6.32
CA PHE A 267 -10.03 -9.23 -5.61
C PHE A 267 -9.33 -10.38 -6.31
N ASP A 268 -10.10 -11.38 -6.76
CA ASP A 268 -9.57 -12.52 -7.51
C ASP A 268 -9.04 -12.11 -8.90
N ASP A 269 -9.70 -11.19 -9.59
CA ASP A 269 -9.19 -10.63 -10.85
C ASP A 269 -7.83 -9.94 -10.66
N ILE A 270 -7.70 -9.11 -9.61
CA ILE A 270 -6.42 -8.45 -9.29
C ILE A 270 -5.35 -9.49 -8.98
N THR A 271 -5.59 -10.35 -8.01
CA THR A 271 -4.53 -11.19 -7.41
C THR A 271 -4.12 -12.36 -8.30
N LEU A 272 -5.02 -12.85 -9.16
CA LEU A 272 -4.76 -13.98 -10.06
C LEU A 272 -4.29 -13.56 -11.46
N LYS A 273 -4.50 -12.27 -11.85
CA LYS A 273 -4.26 -11.85 -13.24
C LYS A 273 -3.51 -10.53 -13.41
N LYS A 274 -3.50 -9.62 -12.41
CA LYS A 274 -3.02 -8.24 -12.58
C LYS A 274 -2.03 -7.79 -11.51
N MET A 275 -1.62 -8.68 -10.59
CA MET A 275 -0.68 -8.38 -9.51
C MET A 275 0.70 -8.92 -9.81
N TYR A 276 1.72 -8.10 -9.68
CA TYR A 276 3.13 -8.49 -9.76
C TYR A 276 3.56 -9.38 -8.61
N ILE A 277 4.64 -10.13 -8.79
CA ILE A 277 5.22 -10.98 -7.73
C ILE A 277 5.56 -10.18 -6.47
N THR A 278 5.86 -8.91 -6.61
CA THR A 278 6.15 -7.97 -5.52
C THR A 278 4.91 -7.47 -4.77
N GLY A 279 3.71 -7.82 -5.24
CA GLY A 279 2.45 -7.26 -4.72
C GLY A 279 2.07 -5.89 -5.29
N GLY A 280 2.85 -5.36 -6.23
CA GLY A 280 2.51 -4.15 -6.97
C GLY A 280 1.35 -4.40 -7.94
N VAL A 281 0.60 -3.35 -8.25
CA VAL A 281 -0.53 -3.34 -9.19
C VAL A 281 -0.57 -2.05 -9.99
N GLY A 282 -1.28 -2.07 -11.12
CA GLY A 282 -1.29 -0.95 -12.06
C GLY A 282 -0.04 -0.98 -12.94
N SER A 283 -0.09 -1.72 -14.07
CA SER A 283 1.07 -1.95 -14.92
C SER A 283 1.40 -0.78 -15.85
N SER A 284 0.41 0.08 -16.13
CA SER A 284 0.54 1.19 -17.09
C SER A 284 0.75 2.53 -16.42
N SER A 285 1.72 3.31 -16.91
CA SER A 285 1.87 4.73 -16.56
C SER A 285 0.79 5.60 -17.20
N HIS A 286 0.22 5.18 -18.35
CA HIS A 286 -0.90 5.87 -18.95
C HIS A 286 -2.15 5.67 -18.10
N GLY A 287 -2.63 6.75 -17.51
CA GLY A 287 -3.74 6.73 -16.57
C GLY A 287 -3.43 6.05 -15.23
N GLU A 288 -2.18 5.70 -14.94
CA GLU A 288 -1.76 5.03 -13.68
C GLU A 288 -2.59 3.76 -13.43
N ALA A 289 -2.85 2.99 -14.49
CA ALA A 289 -4.01 2.13 -14.61
C ALA A 289 -3.68 0.62 -14.58
N PHE A 290 -4.70 -0.15 -14.20
CA PHE A 290 -4.78 -1.55 -14.56
C PHE A 290 -4.88 -1.68 -16.09
N THR A 291 -4.32 -2.78 -16.61
CA THR A 291 -4.43 -3.18 -18.01
C THR A 291 -5.16 -4.51 -18.14
N VAL A 292 -5.06 -5.14 -19.30
CA VAL A 292 -5.65 -6.45 -19.55
C VAL A 292 -5.00 -7.54 -18.68
N PRO A 293 -5.68 -8.68 -18.45
CA PRO A 293 -5.11 -9.80 -17.70
C PRO A 293 -3.73 -10.23 -18.23
N TYR A 294 -2.79 -10.48 -17.29
CA TYR A 294 -1.43 -10.97 -17.53
C TYR A 294 -0.47 -9.99 -18.23
N ASP A 295 -0.88 -8.75 -18.43
CA ASP A 295 -0.02 -7.69 -18.96
C ASP A 295 0.81 -7.07 -17.81
N LEU A 296 1.95 -7.71 -17.53
CA LEU A 296 2.83 -7.37 -16.41
C LEU A 296 4.27 -7.11 -16.93
N PRO A 297 4.49 -6.02 -17.69
CA PRO A 297 5.81 -5.66 -18.18
C PRO A 297 6.76 -5.28 -17.02
N ASN A 298 8.05 -5.66 -17.12
CA ASN A 298 9.01 -5.44 -16.05
C ASN A 298 9.62 -4.03 -16.03
N MET A 299 10.15 -3.59 -17.16
CA MET A 299 10.89 -2.33 -17.29
C MET A 299 10.02 -1.08 -17.18
N VAL A 300 8.75 -1.21 -17.55
CA VAL A 300 7.78 -0.10 -17.58
C VAL A 300 6.66 -0.31 -16.57
N ALA A 301 6.87 -1.23 -15.64
CA ALA A 301 5.94 -1.47 -14.54
C ALA A 301 5.72 -0.20 -13.73
N TYR A 302 4.51 0.36 -13.75
CA TYR A 302 4.21 1.56 -12.98
C TYR A 302 4.18 1.24 -11.49
N ASN A 303 3.33 0.31 -11.08
CA ASN A 303 3.33 -0.22 -9.71
C ASN A 303 3.41 0.88 -8.64
N GLU A 304 2.46 1.80 -8.67
CA GLU A 304 2.45 2.93 -7.74
C GLU A 304 2.43 2.46 -6.28
N THR A 305 3.23 3.11 -5.45
CA THR A 305 3.27 2.85 -3.99
C THR A 305 1.89 2.96 -3.35
N CYS A 306 1.10 4.00 -3.71
CA CYS A 306 -0.24 4.17 -3.18
C CYS A 306 -1.20 3.06 -3.62
N ALA A 307 -1.03 2.50 -4.83
CA ALA A 307 -1.84 1.39 -5.31
C ALA A 307 -1.59 0.10 -4.51
N ALA A 308 -0.32 -0.20 -4.20
CA ALA A 308 0.03 -1.32 -3.33
C ALA A 308 -0.57 -1.15 -1.91
N ILE A 309 -0.51 0.05 -1.34
CA ILE A 309 -1.14 0.38 -0.05
C ILE A 309 -2.67 0.20 -0.14
N ALA A 310 -3.31 0.71 -1.19
CA ALA A 310 -4.76 0.60 -1.38
C ALA A 310 -5.21 -0.86 -1.49
N LEU A 311 -4.46 -1.72 -2.20
CA LEU A 311 -4.74 -3.15 -2.27
C LEU A 311 -4.58 -3.83 -0.89
N ALA A 312 -3.58 -3.46 -0.10
CA ALA A 312 -3.44 -3.98 1.27
C ALA A 312 -4.63 -3.56 2.16
N LEU A 313 -5.07 -2.30 2.06
CA LEU A 313 -6.25 -1.79 2.77
C LEU A 313 -7.54 -2.49 2.33
N PHE A 314 -7.68 -2.82 1.05
CA PHE A 314 -8.80 -3.60 0.52
C PHE A 314 -8.76 -5.04 1.03
N ALA A 315 -7.60 -5.71 0.96
CA ALA A 315 -7.41 -7.06 1.47
C ALA A 315 -7.76 -7.19 2.97
N ARG A 316 -7.38 -6.19 3.78
CA ARG A 316 -7.74 -6.12 5.20
C ARG A 316 -9.27 -6.14 5.42
N ARG A 317 -10.01 -5.41 4.60
CA ARG A 317 -11.47 -5.37 4.68
C ARG A 317 -12.11 -6.68 4.25
N MET A 318 -11.53 -7.32 3.24
CA MET A 318 -11.98 -8.64 2.78
C MET A 318 -11.81 -9.72 3.86
N MET A 319 -10.78 -9.62 4.75
CA MET A 319 -10.64 -10.51 5.92
C MET A 319 -11.81 -10.42 6.91
N LEU A 320 -12.61 -9.34 6.87
CA LEU A 320 -13.81 -9.20 7.71
C LEU A 320 -15.04 -9.84 7.07
N ILE A 321 -15.06 -9.94 5.74
CA ILE A 321 -16.16 -10.47 4.94
C ILE A 321 -16.06 -12.00 4.83
N GLU A 322 -14.85 -12.51 4.63
CA GLU A 322 -14.63 -13.93 4.38
C GLU A 322 -13.33 -14.42 5.03
N THR A 323 -13.40 -15.60 5.64
CA THR A 323 -12.21 -16.29 6.18
C THR A 323 -11.51 -17.03 5.05
N ASP A 324 -10.45 -16.44 4.50
CA ASP A 324 -9.57 -17.07 3.50
C ASP A 324 -8.18 -16.45 3.62
N SER A 325 -7.14 -17.29 3.69
CA SER A 325 -5.75 -16.84 3.83
C SER A 325 -5.25 -16.02 2.64
N LYS A 326 -5.88 -16.11 1.46
CA LYS A 326 -5.50 -15.37 0.26
C LYS A 326 -5.41 -13.86 0.49
N TYR A 327 -6.28 -13.32 1.33
CA TYR A 327 -6.26 -11.90 1.69
C TYR A 327 -5.02 -11.54 2.52
N ALA A 328 -4.71 -12.34 3.53
CA ALA A 328 -3.56 -12.14 4.38
C ALA A 328 -2.23 -12.45 3.66
N ASP A 329 -2.20 -13.41 2.75
CA ASP A 329 -1.07 -13.71 1.88
C ASP A 329 -0.77 -12.55 0.91
N THR A 330 -1.83 -11.90 0.40
CA THR A 330 -1.69 -10.70 -0.44
C THR A 330 -1.08 -9.54 0.36
N VAL A 331 -1.57 -9.28 1.56
CA VAL A 331 -0.98 -8.27 2.46
C VAL A 331 0.50 -8.57 2.71
N GLU A 332 0.84 -9.81 3.05
CA GLU A 332 2.24 -10.21 3.31
C GLU A 332 3.14 -9.94 2.10
N ARG A 333 2.71 -10.33 0.90
CA ARG A 333 3.43 -10.08 -0.35
C ARG A 333 3.70 -8.58 -0.55
N ILE A 334 2.70 -7.74 -0.33
CA ILE A 334 2.79 -6.29 -0.48
C ILE A 334 3.78 -5.72 0.54
N ILE A 335 3.58 -6.00 1.83
CA ILE A 335 4.32 -5.32 2.90
C ILE A 335 5.79 -5.68 2.96
N TYR A 336 6.20 -6.88 2.49
CA TYR A 336 7.60 -7.29 2.46
C TYR A 336 8.32 -6.97 1.14
N ASN A 337 7.61 -6.52 0.10
CA ASN A 337 8.20 -6.27 -1.22
C ASN A 337 7.80 -4.91 -1.79
N GLY A 338 6.72 -4.84 -2.59
CA GLY A 338 6.35 -3.65 -3.35
C GLY A 338 6.10 -2.39 -2.50
N PHE A 339 5.60 -2.56 -1.27
CA PHE A 339 5.47 -1.45 -0.34
C PHE A 339 6.83 -1.01 0.25
N LEU A 340 7.63 -1.95 0.77
CA LEU A 340 8.90 -1.58 1.40
C LEU A 340 9.96 -1.10 0.41
N SER A 341 9.89 -1.51 -0.87
CA SER A 341 10.78 -0.96 -1.90
C SER A 341 10.58 0.54 -2.10
N SER A 342 9.43 1.06 -1.76
CA SER A 342 9.08 2.46 -1.97
C SER A 342 9.79 3.43 -1.01
N VAL A 343 10.40 2.95 0.06
CA VAL A 343 11.12 3.80 1.03
C VAL A 343 12.56 3.33 1.18
N SER A 344 13.52 4.28 1.18
CA SER A 344 14.93 3.99 1.40
C SER A 344 15.19 3.40 2.78
N LEU A 345 16.30 2.67 2.92
CA LEU A 345 16.67 2.05 4.20
C LEU A 345 16.89 3.06 5.33
N ASP A 346 17.27 4.29 5.00
CA ASP A 346 17.41 5.42 5.94
C ASP A 346 16.10 6.19 6.17
N GLY A 347 15.04 5.90 5.40
CA GLY A 347 13.72 6.50 5.52
C GLY A 347 13.57 7.93 4.98
N ARG A 348 14.47 8.41 4.13
CA ARG A 348 14.51 9.81 3.68
C ARG A 348 14.09 10.03 2.23
N SER A 349 14.08 8.98 1.42
CA SER A 349 13.72 9.05 0.01
C SER A 349 12.76 7.95 -0.40
N PHE A 350 12.02 8.18 -1.48
CA PHE A 350 10.84 7.41 -1.83
C PHE A 350 10.78 7.11 -3.32
N PHE A 351 10.19 5.97 -3.67
CA PHE A 351 9.71 5.71 -5.03
C PHE A 351 8.22 6.02 -5.13
N TYR A 352 7.83 6.65 -6.22
CA TYR A 352 6.45 6.70 -6.68
C TYR A 352 6.11 5.38 -7.38
N GLU A 353 6.89 5.04 -8.39
CA GLU A 353 6.80 3.85 -9.23
C GLU A 353 7.81 2.78 -8.77
N ASN A 354 7.41 1.51 -8.79
CA ASN A 354 8.23 0.41 -8.29
C ASN A 354 8.47 -0.64 -9.40
N PRO A 355 9.45 -0.41 -10.31
CA PRO A 355 9.73 -1.32 -11.42
C PRO A 355 10.28 -2.65 -10.94
N THR A 356 10.08 -3.71 -11.73
CA THR A 356 10.68 -5.03 -11.50
C THR A 356 11.93 -5.28 -12.33
N GLU A 357 12.28 -4.33 -13.20
CA GLU A 357 13.53 -4.30 -13.96
C GLU A 357 13.95 -2.87 -14.26
N ILE A 358 15.23 -2.56 -14.05
CA ILE A 358 15.88 -1.29 -14.40
C ILE A 358 17.05 -1.59 -15.30
N VAL A 359 17.16 -0.89 -16.43
CA VAL A 359 18.29 -0.92 -17.34
C VAL A 359 18.84 0.50 -17.47
N LYS A 360 20.00 0.73 -16.88
CA LYS A 360 20.57 2.07 -16.62
C LYS A 360 20.68 2.97 -17.86
N TYR A 361 21.10 2.46 -19.00
CA TYR A 361 21.24 3.32 -20.16
C TYR A 361 19.91 3.76 -20.79
N PHE A 362 18.78 3.15 -20.45
CA PHE A 362 17.45 3.65 -20.80
C PHE A 362 17.00 4.84 -19.96
N ASP A 363 17.68 5.13 -18.86
CA ASP A 363 17.46 6.35 -18.07
C ASP A 363 17.98 7.61 -18.75
N SER A 364 18.79 7.46 -19.80
CA SER A 364 19.07 8.63 -20.62
C SER A 364 17.71 9.12 -21.14
N ARG A 365 17.27 10.26 -20.63
CA ARG A 365 16.09 10.97 -21.11
C ARG A 365 16.34 11.56 -22.50
N ASP A 366 17.09 10.81 -23.28
CA ASP A 366 17.30 11.04 -24.67
C ASP A 366 15.94 11.10 -25.35
N LYS A 367 15.76 12.10 -26.19
CA LYS A 367 14.53 12.35 -26.94
C LYS A 367 14.05 11.12 -27.73
N SER A 368 14.97 10.26 -28.17
CA SER A 368 14.64 9.04 -28.91
C SER A 368 13.94 7.99 -28.04
N VAL A 369 14.29 7.90 -26.75
CA VAL A 369 13.65 7.00 -25.78
C VAL A 369 12.34 7.59 -25.27
N SER A 370 12.34 8.87 -24.90
CA SER A 370 11.13 9.58 -24.44
C SER A 370 10.06 9.72 -25.51
N GLY A 371 10.46 9.83 -26.78
CA GLY A 371 9.54 9.90 -27.92
C GLY A 371 8.75 8.62 -28.22
N ARG A 372 9.04 7.52 -27.52
CA ARG A 372 8.28 6.25 -27.65
C ARG A 372 6.99 6.21 -26.82
N ALA A 373 6.61 7.29 -26.14
CA ALA A 373 5.51 7.30 -25.17
C ALA A 373 5.64 6.20 -24.09
N VAL A 374 6.87 5.78 -23.80
CA VAL A 374 7.16 4.78 -22.78
C VAL A 374 7.70 5.51 -21.57
N ASN A 375 6.97 5.45 -20.47
CA ASN A 375 7.50 5.92 -19.19
C ASN A 375 8.54 4.90 -18.69
N VAL A 376 9.76 5.36 -18.45
CA VAL A 376 10.79 4.55 -17.79
C VAL A 376 10.83 5.00 -16.33
N PRO A 377 10.47 4.12 -15.38
CA PRO A 377 10.47 4.47 -13.97
C PRO A 377 11.84 4.97 -13.49
N PRO A 378 11.86 5.84 -12.47
CA PRO A 378 13.12 6.37 -11.94
C PRO A 378 13.98 5.26 -11.34
N MET A 379 15.29 5.33 -11.57
CA MET A 379 16.25 4.35 -11.03
C MET A 379 16.57 4.56 -9.56
N GLN A 380 16.28 5.73 -9.02
CA GLN A 380 16.54 6.09 -7.63
C GLN A 380 15.33 6.75 -6.99
N ARG A 381 15.24 6.58 -5.68
CA ARG A 381 14.26 7.29 -4.85
C ARG A 381 14.54 8.77 -4.80
N SER A 382 13.49 9.57 -4.73
CA SER A 382 13.53 11.01 -4.55
C SER A 382 13.07 11.41 -3.15
N GLU A 383 13.52 12.57 -2.66
CA GLU A 383 13.10 13.07 -1.34
C GLU A 383 11.62 13.47 -1.33
N VAL A 384 11.17 14.10 -2.41
CA VAL A 384 9.77 14.47 -2.65
C VAL A 384 9.52 14.60 -4.16
N PHE A 385 8.30 14.39 -4.58
CA PHE A 385 7.84 14.52 -5.97
C PHE A 385 6.98 15.77 -6.13
N GLU A 386 6.71 16.17 -7.36
CA GLU A 386 5.71 17.18 -7.67
C GLU A 386 4.32 16.74 -7.18
N CYS A 387 3.90 15.53 -7.55
CA CYS A 387 2.77 14.82 -6.94
C CYS A 387 3.27 13.94 -5.80
N SER A 388 3.14 14.38 -4.57
CA SER A 388 3.76 13.73 -3.39
C SER A 388 2.79 12.90 -2.56
N CYS A 389 1.88 12.15 -3.19
CA CYS A 389 0.91 11.32 -2.48
C CYS A 389 1.56 10.13 -1.72
N CYS A 390 2.68 9.57 -2.22
CA CYS A 390 3.29 8.35 -1.69
C CYS A 390 4.06 8.56 -0.38
N PRO A 391 4.93 9.57 -0.20
CA PRO A 391 5.68 9.75 1.04
C PRO A 391 4.81 9.86 2.30
N PRO A 392 3.76 10.69 2.36
CA PRO A 392 2.89 10.76 3.53
C PRO A 392 2.02 9.49 3.69
N ASN A 393 1.68 8.80 2.59
CA ASN A 393 0.98 7.53 2.67
C ASN A 393 1.84 6.45 3.35
N ILE A 394 3.16 6.43 3.13
CA ILE A 394 4.10 5.58 3.86
C ILE A 394 4.13 5.96 5.35
N VAL A 395 4.13 7.27 5.66
CA VAL A 395 4.12 7.77 7.04
C VAL A 395 2.89 7.30 7.81
N ARG A 396 1.71 7.17 7.17
CA ARG A 396 0.49 6.66 7.84
C ARG A 396 0.43 5.12 7.88
N PHE A 397 0.97 4.41 6.89
CA PHE A 397 0.82 2.96 6.77
C PHE A 397 1.71 2.17 7.75
N ILE A 398 2.99 2.53 7.90
CA ILE A 398 3.92 1.80 8.78
C ILE A 398 3.52 1.85 10.27
N PRO A 399 3.11 2.99 10.84
CA PRO A 399 2.62 3.02 12.22
C PRO A 399 1.39 2.15 12.47
N SER A 400 0.49 2.06 11.49
CA SER A 400 -0.76 1.29 11.56
C SER A 400 -0.63 -0.18 11.11
N ILE A 401 0.59 -0.69 10.87
CA ILE A 401 0.81 -2.05 10.35
C ILE A 401 0.17 -3.15 11.23
N GLY A 402 -0.02 -2.89 12.52
CA GLY A 402 -0.73 -3.78 13.42
C GLY A 402 -2.16 -4.11 13.00
N ASP A 403 -2.82 -3.23 12.27
CA ASP A 403 -4.19 -3.42 11.77
C ASP A 403 -4.36 -4.66 10.87
N PHE A 404 -3.27 -5.19 10.36
CA PHE A 404 -3.25 -6.36 9.47
C PHE A 404 -2.96 -7.67 10.22
N MET A 405 -2.75 -7.64 11.56
CA MET A 405 -2.25 -8.79 12.29
C MET A 405 -3.33 -9.73 12.78
N TYR A 406 -4.45 -9.20 13.25
CA TYR A 406 -5.45 -10.01 13.93
C TYR A 406 -6.88 -9.61 13.57
N THR A 407 -7.76 -10.63 13.49
CA THR A 407 -9.21 -10.47 13.62
C THR A 407 -9.76 -11.45 14.64
N THR A 408 -10.98 -11.23 15.09
CA THR A 408 -11.67 -12.16 15.99
C THR A 408 -13.00 -12.60 15.40
N GLY A 409 -13.41 -13.81 15.76
CA GLY A 409 -14.69 -14.39 15.42
C GLY A 409 -15.18 -15.29 16.55
N THR A 410 -16.26 -15.98 16.29
CA THR A 410 -16.84 -16.98 17.18
C THR A 410 -17.05 -18.25 16.37
N SER A 411 -16.62 -19.39 16.90
CA SER A 411 -16.86 -20.72 16.34
C SER A 411 -18.34 -21.12 16.50
N GLU A 412 -18.76 -22.18 15.84
CA GLU A 412 -20.14 -22.70 15.92
C GLU A 412 -20.53 -23.11 17.34
N ASP A 413 -19.58 -23.60 18.15
CA ASP A 413 -19.78 -23.98 19.56
C ASP A 413 -19.68 -22.78 20.53
N GLY A 414 -19.58 -21.54 20.00
CA GLY A 414 -19.58 -20.30 20.79
C GLY A 414 -18.22 -19.91 21.38
N ARG A 415 -17.12 -20.63 21.08
CA ARG A 415 -15.78 -20.24 21.52
C ARG A 415 -15.25 -19.05 20.73
N GLN A 416 -14.44 -18.23 21.40
CA GLN A 416 -13.74 -17.15 20.72
C GLN A 416 -12.63 -17.70 19.85
N VAL A 417 -12.58 -17.23 18.60
CA VAL A 417 -11.50 -17.52 17.65
C VAL A 417 -10.68 -16.25 17.44
N VAL A 418 -9.36 -16.37 17.55
CA VAL A 418 -8.42 -15.30 17.19
C VAL A 418 -7.67 -15.72 15.94
N PHE A 419 -7.91 -15.02 14.84
CA PHE A 419 -7.19 -15.23 13.59
C PHE A 419 -5.87 -14.46 13.60
N VAL A 420 -4.79 -15.17 13.35
CA VAL A 420 -3.43 -14.62 13.26
C VAL A 420 -3.03 -14.56 11.79
N HIS A 421 -3.04 -13.36 11.21
CA HIS A 421 -2.83 -13.11 9.78
C HIS A 421 -1.39 -12.80 9.42
N GLN A 422 -0.69 -12.03 10.26
CA GLN A 422 0.70 -11.62 10.02
C GLN A 422 1.60 -11.95 11.22
N PHE A 423 2.89 -12.21 10.95
CA PHE A 423 3.85 -12.63 11.94
C PHE A 423 4.84 -11.51 12.24
N MET A 424 4.73 -10.97 13.46
CA MET A 424 5.56 -9.87 13.96
C MET A 424 5.77 -10.05 15.46
N ASP A 425 6.97 -9.75 15.95
CA ASP A 425 7.23 -9.73 17.38
C ASP A 425 6.33 -8.66 18.03
N SER A 426 5.32 -9.10 18.79
CA SER A 426 4.20 -8.21 19.17
C SER A 426 3.46 -8.68 20.43
N ARG A 427 2.70 -7.74 21.00
CA ARG A 427 1.70 -7.98 22.05
C ARG A 427 0.40 -7.30 21.66
N ALA A 428 -0.71 -8.04 21.65
CA ALA A 428 -2.05 -7.56 21.38
C ALA A 428 -2.94 -7.71 22.62
N GLU A 429 -3.71 -6.67 22.94
CA GLU A 429 -4.78 -6.68 23.95
C GLU A 429 -6.11 -6.76 23.21
N ILE A 430 -6.91 -7.79 23.50
CA ILE A 430 -8.18 -8.07 22.80
C ILE A 430 -9.29 -8.13 23.84
N ASP A 431 -10.39 -7.42 23.61
CA ASP A 431 -11.59 -7.57 24.44
C ASP A 431 -12.35 -8.82 24.02
N SER A 432 -12.55 -9.72 24.98
CA SER A 432 -13.27 -10.98 24.81
C SER A 432 -14.47 -11.03 25.74
N GLY A 433 -15.58 -10.38 25.34
CA GLY A 433 -16.81 -10.42 26.12
C GLY A 433 -16.66 -9.88 27.56
N GLY A 434 -15.87 -8.80 27.71
CA GLY A 434 -15.59 -8.17 29.00
C GLY A 434 -14.37 -8.73 29.74
N LYS A 435 -13.73 -9.79 29.21
CA LYS A 435 -12.41 -10.26 29.69
C LYS A 435 -11.31 -9.74 28.77
N LYS A 436 -10.17 -9.36 29.34
CA LYS A 436 -8.98 -8.96 28.56
C LYS A 436 -8.18 -10.22 28.21
N LEU A 437 -8.14 -10.50 26.93
CA LEU A 437 -7.30 -11.52 26.34
C LEU A 437 -6.01 -10.86 25.83
N ARG A 438 -4.86 -11.45 26.12
CA ARG A 438 -3.56 -11.02 25.59
C ARG A 438 -3.00 -12.09 24.68
N VAL A 439 -2.59 -11.68 23.47
CA VAL A 439 -1.90 -12.53 22.50
C VAL A 439 -0.49 -11.99 22.29
N VAL A 440 0.51 -12.82 22.53
CA VAL A 440 1.93 -12.45 22.39
C VAL A 440 2.57 -13.29 21.30
N GLN A 441 3.11 -12.66 20.27
CA GLN A 441 3.94 -13.32 19.28
C GLN A 441 5.42 -13.07 19.56
N LYS A 442 6.22 -14.13 19.50
CA LYS A 442 7.69 -14.11 19.52
C LYS A 442 8.21 -14.75 18.24
N THR A 443 8.91 -13.96 17.44
CA THR A 443 9.41 -14.39 16.13
C THR A 443 10.56 -13.54 15.62
N ARG A 444 11.41 -14.14 14.78
CA ARG A 444 12.41 -13.41 13.98
C ARG A 444 12.01 -13.31 12.51
N TYR A 445 10.72 -13.37 12.22
CA TYR A 445 10.18 -13.24 10.86
C TYR A 445 10.53 -11.85 10.27
N PRO A 446 10.98 -11.75 9.00
CA PRO A 446 11.17 -12.77 7.96
C PRO A 446 12.60 -13.38 7.90
N GLU A 447 13.39 -13.33 8.98
CA GLU A 447 14.72 -13.98 9.02
C GLU A 447 14.62 -15.50 9.07
N ASN A 448 13.60 -16.03 9.75
CA ASN A 448 13.24 -17.45 9.77
C ASN A 448 11.72 -17.62 9.91
N GLY A 449 11.24 -18.86 9.72
CA GLY A 449 9.82 -19.21 9.76
C GLY A 449 9.28 -19.60 11.12
N LYS A 450 10.04 -19.44 12.21
CA LYS A 450 9.63 -19.86 13.54
C LYS A 450 8.78 -18.79 14.23
N VAL A 451 7.63 -19.19 14.72
CA VAL A 451 6.68 -18.32 15.43
C VAL A 451 6.18 -19.03 16.69
N LYS A 452 6.27 -18.35 17.82
CA LYS A 452 5.62 -18.78 19.07
C LYS A 452 4.50 -17.80 19.40
N ILE A 453 3.31 -18.32 19.65
CA ILE A 453 2.12 -17.54 20.01
C ILE A 453 1.66 -17.99 21.39
N THR A 454 1.65 -17.09 22.34
CA THR A 454 1.18 -17.33 23.72
C THR A 454 -0.12 -16.58 23.94
N VAL A 455 -1.04 -17.20 24.66
CA VAL A 455 -2.35 -16.64 25.03
C VAL A 455 -2.42 -16.50 26.54
N GLU A 456 -2.92 -15.37 27.04
CA GLU A 456 -3.11 -15.10 28.47
C GLU A 456 -4.49 -14.47 28.70
N GLY A 457 -5.20 -14.90 29.75
CA GLY A 457 -6.46 -14.31 30.23
C GLY A 457 -7.73 -15.07 29.89
N ALA A 458 -7.71 -16.02 28.93
CA ALA A 458 -8.82 -16.91 28.61
C ALA A 458 -8.40 -18.03 27.67
N ASP A 459 -9.17 -19.12 27.66
CA ASP A 459 -9.08 -20.18 26.65
C ASP A 459 -9.61 -19.64 25.30
N VAL A 460 -8.90 -19.93 24.21
CA VAL A 460 -9.31 -19.52 22.86
C VAL A 460 -8.91 -20.55 21.82
N THR A 461 -9.56 -20.51 20.66
CA THR A 461 -9.06 -21.16 19.46
C THR A 461 -8.22 -20.16 18.66
N LEU A 462 -6.94 -20.47 18.42
CA LEU A 462 -6.09 -19.73 17.50
C LEU A 462 -6.25 -20.30 16.08
N ALA A 463 -6.65 -19.48 15.14
CA ALA A 463 -6.63 -19.77 13.71
C ALA A 463 -5.39 -19.10 13.10
N VAL A 464 -4.33 -19.86 12.89
CA VAL A 464 -3.03 -19.33 12.44
C VAL A 464 -2.86 -19.56 10.96
N ARG A 465 -2.65 -18.48 10.20
CA ARG A 465 -2.39 -18.57 8.76
C ARG A 465 -1.14 -19.41 8.47
N VAL A 466 -1.27 -20.35 7.56
CA VAL A 466 -0.13 -21.05 6.97
C VAL A 466 0.24 -20.33 5.68
N PRO A 467 1.41 -19.66 5.60
CA PRO A 467 1.78 -18.88 4.42
C PRO A 467 1.82 -19.71 3.13
N TRP A 468 1.34 -19.16 2.02
CA TRP A 468 1.28 -19.85 0.71
C TRP A 468 2.63 -20.40 0.22
N TRP A 469 3.74 -19.79 0.64
CA TRP A 469 5.10 -20.20 0.30
C TRP A 469 5.65 -21.30 1.21
N SER A 470 4.97 -21.63 2.33
CA SER A 470 5.40 -22.63 3.31
C SER A 470 5.26 -24.05 2.73
N ASP A 471 6.24 -24.91 3.05
CA ASP A 471 6.15 -26.35 2.80
C ASP A 471 5.73 -27.13 4.06
N ALA A 472 5.45 -26.43 5.14
CA ALA A 472 5.02 -27.05 6.40
C ALA A 472 3.64 -27.70 6.22
N LYS A 473 3.54 -28.93 6.74
CA LYS A 473 2.31 -29.72 6.64
C LYS A 473 1.48 -29.54 7.90
N TYR A 474 0.64 -28.52 7.87
CA TYR A 474 -0.43 -28.34 8.85
C TYR A 474 -1.77 -28.67 8.19
N GLU A 475 -2.68 -29.30 8.95
CA GLU A 475 -4.07 -29.40 8.52
C GLU A 475 -4.69 -28.02 8.54
N THR A 476 -5.29 -27.61 7.43
CA THR A 476 -5.81 -26.25 7.29
C THR A 476 -7.21 -26.23 6.69
N GLU A 477 -8.01 -25.29 7.17
CA GLU A 477 -9.23 -24.87 6.53
C GLU A 477 -9.04 -23.46 5.94
N LYS A 478 -9.26 -23.29 4.64
CA LYS A 478 -9.04 -22.03 3.91
C LYS A 478 -7.70 -21.34 4.24
N GLY A 479 -6.66 -22.16 4.44
CA GLY A 479 -5.29 -21.72 4.71
C GLY A 479 -5.00 -21.35 6.17
N TYR A 480 -5.89 -21.62 7.11
CA TYR A 480 -5.66 -21.46 8.56
C TYR A 480 -5.59 -22.80 9.25
N ALA A 481 -4.59 -23.01 10.11
CA ALA A 481 -4.48 -24.13 11.04
C ALA A 481 -5.08 -23.70 12.39
N TYR A 482 -5.89 -24.58 12.99
CA TYR A 482 -6.63 -24.29 14.21
C TYR A 482 -6.03 -24.99 15.42
N PHE A 483 -5.89 -24.28 16.52
CA PHE A 483 -5.30 -24.77 17.77
C PHE A 483 -6.14 -24.30 18.96
N ASP A 484 -6.66 -25.23 19.76
CA ASP A 484 -7.27 -24.88 21.04
C ASP A 484 -6.16 -24.64 22.07
N VAL A 485 -6.14 -23.46 22.66
CA VAL A 485 -5.10 -23.00 23.58
C VAL A 485 -5.74 -22.56 24.87
N ALA A 486 -5.37 -23.21 25.95
CA ALA A 486 -5.79 -22.83 27.31
C ALA A 486 -5.10 -21.53 27.75
N ASP A 487 -5.67 -20.87 28.76
CA ASP A 487 -5.05 -19.71 29.40
C ASP A 487 -3.61 -20.01 29.85
N GLY A 488 -2.67 -19.15 29.52
CA GLY A 488 -1.22 -19.33 29.74
C GLY A 488 -0.54 -20.30 28.77
N GLY A 489 -1.29 -20.92 27.87
CA GLY A 489 -0.77 -21.86 26.87
C GLY A 489 -0.09 -21.19 25.67
N SER A 490 0.60 -21.98 24.85
CA SER A 490 1.27 -21.50 23.64
C SER A 490 1.28 -22.52 22.51
N VAL A 491 1.36 -21.99 21.27
CA VAL A 491 1.58 -22.77 20.05
C VAL A 491 2.91 -22.36 19.44
N GLU A 492 3.70 -23.32 18.99
CA GLU A 492 4.96 -23.09 18.28
C GLU A 492 4.85 -23.68 16.88
N LEU A 493 5.15 -22.85 15.86
CA LEU A 493 5.11 -23.23 14.45
C LEU A 493 6.46 -22.96 13.79
N ASP A 494 6.78 -23.76 12.77
CA ASP A 494 7.90 -23.50 11.87
C ASP A 494 7.43 -23.68 10.42
N PHE A 495 7.41 -22.60 9.68
CA PHE A 495 6.96 -22.59 8.28
C PHE A 495 8.03 -23.03 7.28
N GLY A 496 9.25 -23.37 7.74
CA GLY A 496 10.30 -23.94 6.90
C GLY A 496 10.75 -22.99 5.78
N MET A 497 11.28 -21.84 6.13
CA MET A 497 11.62 -20.75 5.20
C MET A 497 12.80 -21.12 4.28
N LYS A 498 12.48 -21.76 3.13
CA LYS A 498 13.43 -22.19 2.09
C LYS A 498 13.56 -21.14 0.98
N ILE A 499 14.65 -21.20 0.23
CA ILE A 499 14.79 -20.47 -1.02
C ILE A 499 13.98 -21.22 -2.09
N LYS A 500 13.14 -20.50 -2.81
CA LYS A 500 12.31 -21.01 -3.90
C LYS A 500 12.59 -20.24 -5.18
N VAL A 501 12.59 -20.96 -6.29
CA VAL A 501 12.57 -20.42 -7.65
C VAL A 501 11.11 -20.47 -8.09
N VAL A 502 10.57 -19.33 -8.50
CA VAL A 502 9.15 -19.16 -8.80
C VAL A 502 8.98 -18.68 -10.23
N GLU A 503 8.12 -19.34 -10.97
CA GLU A 503 7.76 -19.01 -12.35
C GLU A 503 6.44 -18.25 -12.38
N ALA A 504 6.31 -17.28 -13.30
CA ALA A 504 5.04 -16.71 -13.63
C ALA A 504 4.18 -17.68 -14.44
N ARG A 505 2.88 -17.45 -14.50
CA ARG A 505 1.99 -18.18 -15.41
C ARG A 505 2.46 -17.96 -16.86
N ARG A 506 2.28 -18.98 -17.70
CA ARG A 506 2.71 -18.96 -19.11
C ARG A 506 2.11 -17.80 -19.92
N GLU A 507 0.95 -17.27 -19.49
CA GLU A 507 0.28 -16.14 -20.11
C GLU A 507 0.99 -14.80 -19.85
N VAL A 508 1.88 -14.72 -18.84
CA VAL A 508 2.71 -13.54 -18.56
C VAL A 508 3.91 -13.55 -19.50
N VAL A 509 3.74 -13.02 -20.69
CA VAL A 509 4.73 -13.12 -21.79
C VAL A 509 6.06 -12.43 -21.47
N PHE A 510 6.06 -11.42 -20.61
CA PHE A 510 7.26 -10.69 -20.22
C PHE A 510 8.23 -11.51 -19.37
N ASP A 511 7.75 -12.58 -18.74
CA ASP A 511 8.54 -13.46 -17.90
C ASP A 511 8.77 -14.84 -18.52
N ALA A 512 8.45 -15.02 -19.81
CA ALA A 512 8.65 -16.27 -20.53
C ALA A 512 10.11 -16.73 -20.45
N GLY A 513 10.34 -17.93 -19.90
CA GLY A 513 11.66 -18.51 -19.72
C GLY A 513 12.51 -17.90 -18.59
N ARG A 514 11.90 -17.07 -17.74
CA ARG A 514 12.55 -16.45 -16.59
C ARG A 514 11.84 -16.82 -15.28
N CYS A 515 12.58 -16.74 -14.18
CA CYS A 515 12.10 -17.04 -12.84
C CYS A 515 12.50 -15.95 -11.87
N ALA A 516 11.73 -15.81 -10.81
CA ALA A 516 12.09 -15.00 -9.65
C ALA A 516 12.61 -15.89 -8.51
N VAL A 517 13.46 -15.34 -7.66
CA VAL A 517 13.98 -16.01 -6.47
C VAL A 517 13.31 -15.43 -5.24
N MET A 518 12.77 -16.29 -4.40
CA MET A 518 12.12 -15.89 -3.14
C MET A 518 12.69 -16.69 -1.96
N ARG A 519 12.63 -16.08 -0.76
CA ARG A 519 12.84 -16.80 0.50
C ARG A 519 11.78 -16.37 1.51
N GLY A 520 10.91 -17.29 1.88
CA GLY A 520 9.70 -16.91 2.63
C GLY A 520 8.88 -15.88 1.85
N PRO A 521 8.42 -14.78 2.49
CA PRO A 521 7.64 -13.73 1.83
C PRO A 521 8.47 -12.79 0.96
N VAL A 522 9.80 -12.83 1.06
CA VAL A 522 10.70 -11.84 0.46
C VAL A 522 11.10 -12.24 -0.95
N VAL A 523 10.87 -11.37 -1.91
CA VAL A 523 11.39 -11.45 -3.28
C VAL A 523 12.81 -10.89 -3.32
N TYR A 524 13.69 -11.52 -4.08
CA TYR A 524 15.08 -11.11 -4.26
C TYR A 524 15.32 -10.63 -5.70
N CYS A 525 16.25 -9.69 -5.87
CA CYS A 525 16.64 -9.16 -7.17
C CYS A 525 18.17 -9.09 -7.31
N LEU A 526 18.63 -9.09 -8.55
CA LEU A 526 20.01 -8.76 -8.91
C LEU A 526 20.17 -7.24 -8.96
N GLU A 527 21.32 -6.71 -8.48
CA GLU A 527 21.76 -5.31 -8.71
C GLU A 527 23.08 -5.32 -9.48
N GLY A 528 23.23 -4.34 -10.37
CA GLY A 528 24.41 -4.24 -11.23
C GLY A 528 25.72 -3.99 -10.49
N CYS A 529 25.67 -3.32 -9.31
CA CYS A 529 26.83 -3.08 -8.47
C CYS A 529 27.43 -4.35 -7.82
N ASP A 530 26.68 -5.46 -7.79
CA ASP A 530 27.10 -6.73 -7.20
C ASP A 530 27.31 -7.84 -8.24
N ASN A 531 26.97 -7.59 -9.49
CA ASN A 531 26.87 -8.64 -10.51
C ASN A 531 27.46 -8.21 -11.85
N PRO A 532 27.91 -9.17 -12.69
CA PRO A 532 28.33 -8.88 -14.07
C PRO A 532 27.18 -8.25 -14.88
N LYS A 533 27.53 -7.30 -15.74
CA LYS A 533 26.59 -6.61 -16.65
C LYS A 533 26.73 -7.08 -18.08
N PRO A 534 25.67 -7.06 -18.88
CA PRO A 534 24.28 -6.72 -18.49
C PRO A 534 23.64 -7.85 -17.68
N LEU A 535 22.78 -7.51 -16.71
CA LEU A 535 22.13 -8.47 -15.82
C LEU A 535 21.33 -9.56 -16.59
N ARG A 536 20.75 -9.19 -17.73
CA ARG A 536 20.05 -10.14 -18.62
C ARG A 536 20.95 -11.24 -19.19
N GLY A 537 22.27 -11.06 -19.14
CA GLY A 537 23.27 -12.06 -19.53
C GLY A 537 23.48 -13.16 -18.50
N ILE A 538 22.95 -12.99 -17.27
CA ILE A 538 23.12 -13.93 -16.17
C ILE A 538 22.10 -15.05 -16.27
N VAL A 539 22.56 -16.30 -16.08
CA VAL A 539 21.73 -17.51 -15.99
C VAL A 539 22.04 -18.19 -14.66
N LEU A 540 21.09 -18.21 -13.73
CA LEU A 540 21.26 -18.91 -12.47
C LEU A 540 21.25 -20.41 -12.67
N LYS A 541 22.14 -21.13 -11.97
CA LYS A 541 22.11 -22.61 -11.91
C LYS A 541 21.07 -23.00 -10.84
N GLY A 542 19.98 -23.66 -11.23
CA GLY A 542 18.91 -24.07 -10.33
C GLY A 542 19.32 -25.10 -9.27
N GLY A 543 18.39 -25.54 -8.45
CA GLY A 543 18.57 -26.60 -7.47
C GLY A 543 19.30 -26.15 -6.19
N ARG A 544 20.26 -26.98 -5.72
CA ARG A 544 20.98 -26.75 -4.44
C ARG A 544 22.06 -25.66 -4.48
N ASN A 545 22.14 -24.90 -5.54
CA ASN A 545 23.20 -23.90 -5.77
C ASN A 545 22.92 -22.54 -5.10
N PHE A 546 21.80 -22.38 -4.43
CA PHE A 546 21.43 -21.16 -3.71
C PHE A 546 21.82 -21.24 -2.24
N LYS A 547 22.51 -20.24 -1.72
CA LYS A 547 22.91 -20.12 -0.30
C LYS A 547 22.47 -18.78 0.28
N TYR A 548 21.75 -18.83 1.40
CA TYR A 548 21.34 -17.64 2.16
C TYR A 548 22.46 -17.20 3.12
N PHE A 549 22.67 -15.89 3.20
CA PHE A 549 23.56 -15.23 4.15
C PHE A 549 22.79 -14.15 4.88
N ALA A 550 22.90 -14.14 6.21
CA ALA A 550 22.22 -13.15 7.05
C ALA A 550 22.79 -11.73 6.88
N GLU A 551 24.04 -11.60 6.41
CA GLU A 551 24.70 -10.36 6.04
C GLU A 551 25.08 -10.41 4.56
N GLY A 552 24.67 -9.38 3.82
CA GLY A 552 24.95 -9.19 2.40
C GLY A 552 25.90 -8.02 2.15
N PRO A 553 26.00 -7.55 0.91
CA PRO A 553 26.82 -6.38 0.55
C PRO A 553 26.28 -5.06 1.14
N LEU A 554 25.01 -5.01 1.55
CA LEU A 554 24.40 -3.92 2.30
C LEU A 554 24.37 -4.29 3.78
N LYS A 555 24.91 -3.42 4.64
CA LYS A 555 24.96 -3.64 6.09
C LYS A 555 23.57 -3.87 6.68
N GLY A 556 23.40 -4.97 7.40
CA GLY A 556 22.13 -5.34 8.05
C GLY A 556 21.06 -5.84 7.08
N VAL A 557 21.42 -6.14 5.82
CA VAL A 557 20.53 -6.69 4.79
C VAL A 557 21.05 -8.07 4.37
N PRO A 558 20.21 -9.12 4.39
CA PRO A 558 20.62 -10.44 3.96
C PRO A 558 20.84 -10.50 2.46
N CYS A 559 21.51 -11.57 1.99
CA CYS A 559 21.60 -11.85 0.56
C CYS A 559 21.46 -13.36 0.28
N ILE A 560 21.20 -13.67 -0.99
CA ILE A 560 21.31 -15.00 -1.55
C ILE A 560 22.46 -15.00 -2.56
N ARG A 561 23.38 -15.96 -2.45
CA ARG A 561 24.38 -16.22 -3.49
C ARG A 561 24.01 -17.48 -4.24
N ALA A 562 24.10 -17.39 -5.55
CA ALA A 562 23.75 -18.49 -6.47
C ALA A 562 24.88 -18.73 -7.44
N ALA A 563 25.23 -19.99 -7.67
CA ALA A 563 26.09 -20.33 -8.80
C ALA A 563 25.38 -19.92 -10.10
N ALA A 564 26.09 -19.25 -10.97
CA ALA A 564 25.53 -18.69 -12.19
C ALA A 564 26.48 -18.86 -13.37
N LEU A 565 25.93 -18.62 -14.54
CA LEU A 565 26.66 -18.53 -15.81
C LEU A 565 26.45 -17.11 -16.34
N VAL A 566 27.47 -16.55 -16.96
CA VAL A 566 27.39 -15.25 -17.63
C VAL A 566 27.95 -15.38 -19.05
N ARG A 567 27.37 -14.63 -19.98
CA ARG A 567 27.96 -14.50 -21.30
C ARG A 567 29.23 -13.63 -21.17
N PRO A 568 30.34 -14.05 -21.80
CA PRO A 568 31.54 -13.20 -21.87
C PRO A 568 31.24 -11.85 -22.51
N GLU A 569 31.96 -10.82 -22.10
CA GLU A 569 31.94 -9.54 -22.79
C GLU A 569 32.31 -9.71 -24.27
N GLN A 570 31.58 -9.03 -25.12
CA GLN A 570 31.85 -9.01 -26.54
C GLN A 570 32.68 -7.76 -26.89
N PRO A 571 33.72 -7.89 -27.75
CA PRO A 571 34.42 -6.73 -28.27
C PRO A 571 33.46 -5.70 -28.89
N GLU A 572 33.77 -4.42 -28.76
CA GLU A 572 32.92 -3.33 -29.22
C GLU A 572 32.59 -3.40 -30.72
N ASN A 573 33.50 -3.97 -31.52
CA ASN A 573 33.34 -4.17 -32.97
C ASN A 573 32.59 -5.46 -33.34
N THR A 574 32.03 -6.19 -32.38
CA THR A 574 31.23 -7.41 -32.67
C THR A 574 29.98 -7.00 -33.46
N PRO A 575 29.67 -7.68 -34.60
CA PRO A 575 28.43 -7.43 -35.32
C PRO A 575 27.19 -7.53 -34.43
N LEU A 576 26.22 -6.64 -34.63
CA LEU A 576 24.99 -6.58 -33.83
C LEU A 576 24.26 -7.94 -33.81
N TYR A 577 24.30 -8.68 -34.90
CA TYR A 577 23.79 -10.03 -35.03
C TYR A 577 24.88 -10.97 -35.52
N SER A 578 25.12 -12.05 -34.80
CA SER A 578 26.10 -13.05 -35.14
C SER A 578 25.63 -14.44 -34.75
N GLU A 579 26.17 -15.46 -35.38
CA GLU A 579 25.93 -16.83 -34.95
C GLU A 579 26.33 -17.02 -33.49
N ARG A 580 25.49 -17.75 -32.72
CA ARG A 580 25.75 -18.04 -31.32
C ARG A 580 27.01 -18.89 -31.17
N LYS A 581 28.15 -18.22 -30.99
CA LYS A 581 29.45 -18.87 -30.72
C LYS A 581 29.80 -18.64 -29.24
N GLY A 582 30.35 -19.68 -28.63
CA GLY A 582 30.95 -19.58 -27.32
C GLY A 582 30.11 -20.09 -26.15
N GLY A 583 30.83 -20.47 -25.12
CA GLY A 583 30.32 -20.95 -23.85
C GLY A 583 29.90 -19.79 -22.93
N TYR A 584 29.32 -20.17 -21.83
CA TYR A 584 29.14 -19.29 -20.68
C TYR A 584 30.33 -19.46 -19.74
N GLU A 585 30.70 -18.40 -19.06
CA GLU A 585 31.66 -18.41 -17.97
C GLU A 585 30.94 -18.63 -16.63
N GLU A 586 31.60 -19.37 -15.73
CA GLU A 586 31.07 -19.58 -14.38
C GLU A 586 31.26 -18.33 -13.53
N THR A 587 30.23 -17.98 -12.77
CA THR A 587 30.25 -16.85 -11.84
C THR A 587 29.37 -17.15 -10.62
N VAL A 588 29.37 -16.24 -9.66
CA VAL A 588 28.46 -16.25 -8.51
C VAL A 588 27.60 -15.00 -8.59
N ALA A 589 26.31 -15.18 -8.75
CA ALA A 589 25.35 -14.08 -8.67
C ALA A 589 25.00 -13.78 -7.21
N THR A 590 24.88 -12.50 -6.87
CA THR A 590 24.43 -12.02 -5.56
C THR A 590 23.08 -11.36 -5.71
N LEU A 591 22.08 -11.88 -5.01
CA LEU A 591 20.73 -11.35 -4.99
C LEU A 591 20.45 -10.72 -3.61
N ILE A 592 19.90 -9.53 -3.60
CA ILE A 592 19.46 -8.83 -2.37
C ILE A 592 17.93 -8.78 -2.31
N PRO A 593 17.32 -8.57 -1.13
CA PRO A 593 15.88 -8.36 -1.05
C PRO A 593 15.43 -7.19 -1.93
N TYR A 594 14.35 -7.38 -2.68
CA TYR A 594 13.79 -6.34 -3.54
C TYR A 594 13.52 -5.02 -2.81
N TYR A 595 13.11 -5.05 -1.55
CA TYR A 595 12.92 -3.83 -0.75
C TYR A 595 14.22 -3.03 -0.51
N ALA A 596 15.38 -3.61 -0.78
CA ALA A 596 16.67 -3.00 -0.48
C ALA A 596 17.41 -2.45 -1.72
N PHE A 597 16.88 -2.65 -2.94
CA PHE A 597 17.54 -2.13 -4.14
C PHE A 597 17.59 -0.60 -4.17
N ALA A 598 18.47 -0.03 -4.99
CA ALA A 598 18.69 1.41 -5.18
C ALA A 598 19.02 2.18 -3.88
N ASN A 599 19.71 1.56 -2.92
CA ASN A 599 20.24 2.22 -1.73
C ASN A 599 21.75 2.52 -1.84
N ARG A 600 22.41 2.17 -2.96
CA ARG A 600 23.84 2.36 -3.22
C ARG A 600 24.12 3.18 -4.50
N GLY A 601 23.15 3.93 -4.96
CA GLY A 601 23.19 4.69 -6.19
C GLY A 601 22.36 4.06 -7.31
N ALA A 602 22.30 4.77 -8.45
CA ALA A 602 21.57 4.32 -9.64
C ALA A 602 22.33 3.20 -10.35
N ASP A 603 21.70 2.05 -10.53
CA ASP A 603 22.27 0.93 -11.28
C ASP A 603 21.17 0.04 -11.89
N ASP A 604 21.59 -0.92 -12.71
CA ASP A 604 20.69 -1.96 -13.21
C ASP A 604 20.08 -2.76 -12.06
N MET A 605 18.83 -3.18 -12.21
CA MET A 605 18.15 -4.08 -11.27
C MET A 605 17.26 -5.04 -12.04
N GLN A 606 17.14 -6.28 -11.56
CA GLN A 606 16.34 -7.30 -12.22
C GLN A 606 15.77 -8.31 -11.21
N VAL A 607 14.43 -8.47 -11.21
CA VAL A 607 13.73 -9.48 -10.40
C VAL A 607 13.67 -10.81 -11.12
N PHE A 608 13.17 -10.84 -12.37
CA PHE A 608 13.07 -12.07 -13.15
C PHE A 608 14.33 -12.30 -13.96
N THR A 609 14.96 -13.46 -13.80
CA THR A 609 16.20 -13.83 -14.47
C THR A 609 16.11 -15.23 -15.07
N ASN A 610 17.01 -15.54 -16.00
CA ASN A 610 17.09 -16.88 -16.58
C ASN A 610 17.57 -17.89 -15.53
N VAL A 611 16.99 -19.10 -15.51
CA VAL A 611 17.40 -20.22 -14.66
C VAL A 611 17.58 -21.47 -15.53
N LYS A 612 18.65 -22.27 -15.27
CA LYS A 612 18.95 -23.50 -15.98
C LYS A 612 18.96 -24.70 -15.04
#